data_56ad145aae99aaf7d0ae3ebba806e9d9
#
_entry.id   56ad145aae99aaf7d0ae3ebba806e9d9
#
_cell.length_a   1.000
_cell.length_b   1.000
_cell.length_c   1.000
_cell.angle_alpha   90.00
_cell.angle_beta   90.00
_cell.angle_gamma   90.00
#
_symmetry.space_group_name_H-M   'P 1'
#
loop_
_entity.id
_entity.type
_entity.pdbx_description
1 polymer ?
#
loop_
_entity_poly.entity_id
_entity_poly.type
_entity_poly.pdbx_seq_one_letter_code
_entity_poly.pdbx_strand_id
1 'polypeptide(L)'
;LAARSLERFLADEAATFSLGEDLAMAIRPGDVLLLDGDLGAGKTTLARSLIRALADNPRLEVPSPTFTLVQSYDTPVPLHHFDLYRLSHGSELDELGFEEMLSDGAVLVEWPDRGDGRFPRDSVHLALEHEGEGRRAMLSGEGPAFERMARSLLMRDFLKSAGYGEARRARFVADASARWYETVDKKGEPRRVLMNSPRLVLGPPVRDGKPYAEIAHTSQTVAAFVALDKVLAEAGVSVPQILAQDLEQGFLLLDHLGTEPFLVDGEPVAERYAAAAELLADLHDIAAPAIFPLTRPPLRSATLSPRGEEVGEGRSTPLLPVGEKVAAQRPDEGAFLTQQGEGKRGWPASIEVAPDVVHVIPPFDRDALMIEVELLLEWYVPAMAGAPAPDVMRRDFLRLWNAALDRLEGKQYGLVLRDYHSPNIVWRDEREGHDRLGILDFQDALIGPVAYDVASLAMDARVTVPEEIEQATVEAYVTARQRAGSFDEDGFREAYAITAAQRNSKILGIFVRLNVRDGKSNYLKHLPRIRDYMRRALAHPALEEMRDFYERNGLLEERST
;
A
#
# COMPACT_ATOMS: atom_id res chain seq x y z
N LEU A 1 -23.46 -5.00 -19.68
CA LEU A 1 -22.51 -3.87 -19.61
C LEU A 1 -21.84 -3.76 -20.96
N ALA A 2 -21.77 -2.56 -21.56
CA ALA A 2 -21.02 -2.38 -22.79
C ALA A 2 -19.53 -2.64 -22.52
N ALA A 3 -18.87 -3.39 -23.40
CA ALA A 3 -17.44 -3.61 -23.29
C ALA A 3 -16.72 -2.25 -23.22
N ARG A 4 -15.84 -2.09 -22.23
CA ARG A 4 -15.00 -0.89 -22.13
C ARG A 4 -13.89 -1.00 -23.15
N SER A 5 -13.52 0.10 -23.78
CA SER A 5 -12.42 0.14 -24.74
C SER A 5 -11.47 1.30 -24.47
N LEU A 6 -10.21 1.09 -24.80
CA LEU A 6 -9.13 2.08 -24.71
C LEU A 6 -8.38 2.10 -26.04
N GLU A 7 -8.24 3.28 -26.64
CA GLU A 7 -7.63 3.45 -27.95
C GLU A 7 -6.25 4.13 -27.83
N ARG A 8 -5.31 3.71 -28.69
CA ARG A 8 -3.97 4.30 -28.79
C ARG A 8 -3.55 4.40 -30.25
N PHE A 9 -2.99 5.54 -30.61
CA PHE A 9 -2.28 5.70 -31.88
C PHE A 9 -0.81 5.32 -31.70
N LEU A 10 -0.32 4.42 -32.56
CA LEU A 10 1.05 3.93 -32.60
C LEU A 10 1.71 4.51 -33.86
N ALA A 11 2.54 5.53 -33.69
CA ALA A 11 3.13 6.24 -34.81
C ALA A 11 4.14 5.38 -35.60
N ASP A 12 4.80 4.46 -34.91
CA ASP A 12 5.89 3.64 -35.45
C ASP A 12 6.04 2.29 -34.70
N GLU A 13 7.07 1.55 -35.05
CA GLU A 13 7.39 0.27 -34.40
C GLU A 13 7.80 0.47 -32.92
N ALA A 14 8.49 1.57 -32.58
CA ALA A 14 8.88 1.84 -31.20
C ALA A 14 7.66 2.05 -30.29
N ALA A 15 6.61 2.73 -30.79
CA ALA A 15 5.35 2.85 -30.08
C ALA A 15 4.65 1.49 -29.87
N THR A 16 4.77 0.57 -30.86
CA THR A 16 4.27 -0.81 -30.72
C THR A 16 5.07 -1.59 -29.67
N PHE A 17 6.39 -1.40 -29.61
CA PHE A 17 7.23 -2.01 -28.57
C PHE A 17 6.84 -1.50 -27.18
N SER A 18 6.69 -0.19 -27.00
CA SER A 18 6.27 0.40 -25.73
C SER A 18 4.90 -0.10 -25.27
N LEU A 19 3.96 -0.29 -26.20
CA LEU A 19 2.66 -0.90 -25.87
C LEU A 19 2.82 -2.33 -25.35
N GLY A 20 3.65 -3.16 -25.99
CA GLY A 20 3.92 -4.53 -25.53
C GLY A 20 4.57 -4.56 -24.15
N GLU A 21 5.54 -3.67 -23.88
CA GLU A 21 6.17 -3.51 -22.56
C GLU A 21 5.14 -3.13 -21.48
N ASP A 22 4.25 -2.18 -21.78
CA ASP A 22 3.22 -1.74 -20.84
C ASP A 22 2.20 -2.85 -20.53
N LEU A 23 1.83 -3.66 -21.52
CA LEU A 23 0.96 -4.81 -21.32
C LEU A 23 1.64 -5.90 -20.50
N ALA A 24 2.94 -6.16 -20.73
CA ALA A 24 3.73 -7.11 -19.96
C ALA A 24 3.74 -6.79 -18.46
N MET A 25 3.72 -5.50 -18.10
CA MET A 25 3.61 -5.08 -16.69
C MET A 25 2.30 -5.49 -16.02
N ALA A 26 1.24 -5.74 -16.80
CA ALA A 26 -0.10 -6.05 -16.29
C ALA A 26 -0.44 -7.54 -16.29
N ILE A 27 0.23 -8.34 -17.12
CA ILE A 27 -0.06 -9.78 -17.31
C ILE A 27 0.13 -10.58 -16.01
N ARG A 28 -0.78 -11.55 -15.81
CA ARG A 28 -0.79 -12.52 -14.70
C ARG A 28 -1.11 -13.92 -15.24
N PRO A 29 -0.78 -14.99 -14.50
CA PRO A 29 -1.27 -16.32 -14.81
C PRO A 29 -2.80 -16.34 -14.92
N GLY A 30 -3.34 -17.08 -15.90
CA GLY A 30 -4.76 -17.16 -16.20
C GLY A 30 -5.28 -16.08 -17.14
N ASP A 31 -4.47 -15.09 -17.53
CA ASP A 31 -4.89 -14.06 -18.50
C ASP A 31 -4.82 -14.59 -19.94
N VAL A 32 -5.80 -14.20 -20.75
CA VAL A 32 -5.84 -14.42 -22.20
C VAL A 32 -5.85 -13.07 -22.91
N LEU A 33 -4.84 -12.83 -23.76
CA LEU A 33 -4.76 -11.65 -24.64
C LEU A 33 -4.90 -12.08 -26.10
N LEU A 34 -5.97 -11.64 -26.75
CA LEU A 34 -6.32 -11.94 -28.13
C LEU A 34 -5.88 -10.79 -29.04
N LEU A 35 -5.05 -11.09 -30.03
CA LEU A 35 -4.49 -10.12 -30.97
C LEU A 35 -5.20 -10.20 -32.32
N ASP A 36 -6.04 -9.22 -32.59
CA ASP A 36 -6.77 -9.08 -33.85
C ASP A 36 -6.08 -8.11 -34.81
N GLY A 37 -6.31 -8.26 -36.10
CA GLY A 37 -5.83 -7.36 -37.15
C GLY A 37 -5.35 -8.10 -38.39
N ASP A 38 -5.23 -7.38 -39.49
CA ASP A 38 -4.82 -7.89 -40.78
C ASP A 38 -3.37 -8.43 -40.81
N LEU A 39 -3.02 -9.10 -41.90
CA LEU A 39 -1.64 -9.52 -42.14
C LEU A 39 -0.73 -8.26 -42.22
N GLY A 40 0.35 -8.26 -41.44
CA GLY A 40 1.26 -7.10 -41.36
C GLY A 40 0.82 -5.99 -40.41
N ALA A 41 -0.33 -6.11 -39.72
CA ALA A 41 -0.79 -5.11 -38.75
C ALA A 41 0.13 -4.93 -37.53
N GLY A 42 1.04 -5.90 -37.25
CA GLY A 42 2.03 -5.79 -36.18
C GLY A 42 1.77 -6.69 -34.97
N LYS A 43 0.85 -7.66 -35.06
CA LYS A 43 0.54 -8.61 -33.97
C LYS A 43 1.78 -9.31 -33.41
N THR A 44 2.58 -9.93 -34.29
CA THR A 44 3.83 -10.61 -33.87
C THR A 44 4.89 -9.64 -33.36
N THR A 45 4.92 -8.39 -33.84
CA THR A 45 5.83 -7.35 -33.31
C THR A 45 5.45 -7.03 -31.87
N LEU A 46 4.16 -6.85 -31.59
CA LEU A 46 3.64 -6.64 -30.25
C LEU A 46 3.89 -7.86 -29.35
N ALA A 47 3.57 -9.06 -29.82
CA ALA A 47 3.82 -10.31 -29.10
C ALA A 47 5.29 -10.43 -28.69
N ARG A 48 6.20 -10.17 -29.62
CA ARG A 48 7.65 -10.18 -29.39
C ARG A 48 8.08 -9.18 -28.32
N SER A 49 7.55 -7.97 -28.36
CA SER A 49 7.86 -6.94 -27.37
C SER A 49 7.39 -7.34 -25.97
N LEU A 50 6.15 -7.81 -25.85
CA LEU A 50 5.55 -8.26 -24.60
C LEU A 50 6.36 -9.43 -24.00
N ILE A 51 6.69 -10.45 -24.79
CA ILE A 51 7.45 -11.62 -24.34
C ILE A 51 8.85 -11.22 -23.89
N ARG A 52 9.54 -10.36 -24.64
CA ARG A 52 10.87 -9.85 -24.26
C ARG A 52 10.84 -9.05 -22.99
N ALA A 53 9.81 -8.24 -22.78
CA ALA A 53 9.62 -7.45 -21.56
C ALA A 53 9.36 -8.36 -20.34
N LEU A 54 8.54 -9.41 -20.49
CA LEU A 54 8.32 -10.40 -19.43
C LEU A 54 9.59 -11.17 -19.06
N ALA A 55 10.39 -11.52 -20.07
CA ALA A 55 11.65 -12.24 -19.89
C ALA A 55 12.79 -11.36 -19.37
N ASP A 56 12.59 -10.04 -19.28
CA ASP A 56 13.66 -9.04 -19.06
C ASP A 56 14.88 -9.26 -19.98
N ASN A 57 14.61 -9.70 -21.21
CA ASN A 57 15.63 -10.03 -22.20
C ASN A 57 15.29 -9.46 -23.58
N PRO A 58 15.81 -8.27 -23.94
CA PRO A 58 15.52 -7.63 -25.24
C PRO A 58 16.06 -8.39 -26.45
N ARG A 59 16.97 -9.36 -26.25
CA ARG A 59 17.56 -10.18 -27.32
C ARG A 59 16.94 -11.56 -27.46
N LEU A 60 15.92 -11.88 -26.65
CA LEU A 60 15.23 -13.17 -26.74
C LEU A 60 14.68 -13.36 -28.16
N GLU A 61 14.98 -14.50 -28.78
CA GLU A 61 14.38 -14.85 -30.07
C GLU A 61 12.91 -15.22 -29.86
N VAL A 62 12.02 -14.50 -30.52
CA VAL A 62 10.59 -14.72 -30.49
C VAL A 62 10.08 -14.80 -31.93
N PRO A 63 10.14 -16.00 -32.56
CA PRO A 63 9.55 -16.22 -33.86
C PRO A 63 8.02 -16.24 -33.78
N SER A 64 7.34 -15.97 -34.92
CA SER A 64 5.90 -16.25 -34.99
C SER A 64 5.70 -17.77 -35.05
N PRO A 65 4.83 -18.36 -34.19
CA PRO A 65 4.56 -19.80 -34.18
C PRO A 65 3.59 -20.23 -35.29
N THR A 66 3.57 -19.55 -36.46
CA THR A 66 2.66 -19.83 -37.58
C THR A 66 2.77 -21.30 -38.08
N PHE A 67 3.92 -21.96 -37.87
CA PHE A 67 4.13 -23.37 -38.28
C PHE A 67 3.95 -24.35 -37.11
N THR A 68 4.38 -23.96 -35.91
CA THR A 68 4.31 -24.79 -34.68
C THR A 68 3.01 -24.64 -33.95
N LEU A 69 2.19 -23.64 -34.32
CA LEU A 69 0.92 -23.20 -33.74
C LEU A 69 1.04 -22.65 -32.32
N VAL A 70 1.97 -23.14 -31.51
CA VAL A 70 2.22 -22.66 -30.14
C VAL A 70 3.71 -22.67 -29.82
N GLN A 71 4.15 -21.69 -29.04
CA GLN A 71 5.48 -21.57 -28.45
C GLN A 71 5.37 -21.10 -27.02
N SER A 72 5.97 -21.86 -26.09
CA SER A 72 5.99 -21.53 -24.66
C SER A 72 7.31 -20.86 -24.28
N TYR A 73 7.23 -19.91 -23.34
CA TYR A 73 8.35 -19.15 -22.80
C TYR A 73 8.34 -19.25 -21.28
N ASP A 74 9.47 -19.69 -20.74
CA ASP A 74 9.70 -19.74 -19.28
C ASP A 74 10.11 -18.33 -18.81
N THR A 75 9.12 -17.57 -18.38
CA THR A 75 9.25 -16.20 -17.87
C THR A 75 8.67 -16.13 -16.46
N PRO A 76 8.87 -15.06 -15.67
CA PRO A 76 8.30 -14.93 -14.33
C PRO A 76 6.77 -15.16 -14.24
N VAL A 77 6.06 -14.89 -15.34
CA VAL A 77 4.71 -15.38 -15.61
C VAL A 77 4.84 -16.25 -16.84
N PRO A 78 4.76 -17.59 -16.76
CA PRO A 78 4.84 -18.46 -17.94
C PRO A 78 3.91 -17.95 -19.03
N LEU A 79 4.40 -17.87 -20.27
CA LEU A 79 3.62 -17.33 -21.38
C LEU A 79 3.59 -18.29 -22.56
N HIS A 80 2.39 -18.56 -23.05
CA HIS A 80 2.14 -19.42 -24.19
C HIS A 80 1.62 -18.58 -25.36
N HIS A 81 2.41 -18.53 -26.46
CA HIS A 81 2.10 -17.75 -27.65
C HIS A 81 1.56 -18.67 -28.75
N PHE A 82 0.30 -18.45 -29.13
CA PHE A 82 -0.42 -19.15 -30.18
C PHE A 82 -0.53 -18.28 -31.43
N ASP A 83 -0.39 -18.88 -32.61
CA ASP A 83 -0.72 -18.28 -33.91
C ASP A 83 -1.67 -19.22 -34.64
N LEU A 84 -2.94 -18.85 -34.70
CA LEU A 84 -4.01 -19.69 -35.22
C LEU A 84 -4.27 -19.47 -36.71
N TYR A 85 -3.42 -18.73 -37.45
CA TYR A 85 -3.62 -18.41 -38.86
C TYR A 85 -3.91 -19.66 -39.72
N ARG A 86 -3.26 -20.80 -39.41
CA ARG A 86 -3.40 -22.05 -40.13
C ARG A 86 -4.41 -23.03 -39.55
N LEU A 87 -5.03 -22.69 -38.45
CA LEU A 87 -6.02 -23.55 -37.83
C LEU A 87 -7.24 -23.72 -38.77
N SER A 88 -7.68 -24.95 -38.97
CA SER A 88 -8.82 -25.26 -39.83
C SER A 88 -10.13 -25.28 -39.05
N HIS A 89 -10.09 -25.72 -37.82
CA HIS A 89 -11.24 -25.85 -36.93
C HIS A 89 -10.86 -25.47 -35.48
N GLY A 90 -11.71 -24.75 -34.78
CA GLY A 90 -11.46 -24.34 -33.39
C GLY A 90 -11.26 -25.51 -32.41
N SER A 91 -11.76 -26.71 -32.73
CA SER A 91 -11.54 -27.92 -31.91
C SER A 91 -10.07 -28.36 -31.82
N GLU A 92 -9.22 -27.93 -32.74
CA GLU A 92 -7.78 -28.23 -32.71
C GLU A 92 -7.08 -27.50 -31.51
N LEU A 93 -7.69 -26.45 -30.93
CA LEU A 93 -7.18 -25.80 -29.71
C LEU A 93 -7.12 -26.77 -28.52
N ASP A 94 -8.06 -27.68 -28.42
CA ASP A 94 -8.11 -28.67 -27.34
C ASP A 94 -6.91 -29.64 -27.47
N GLU A 95 -6.56 -30.00 -28.72
CA GLU A 95 -5.41 -30.89 -29.03
C GLU A 95 -4.06 -30.18 -28.76
N LEU A 96 -4.04 -28.83 -28.83
CA LEU A 96 -2.85 -28.04 -28.54
C LEU A 96 -2.65 -27.80 -27.02
N GLY A 97 -3.58 -28.24 -26.15
CA GLY A 97 -3.47 -28.12 -24.70
C GLY A 97 -3.74 -26.70 -24.17
N PHE A 98 -4.61 -25.95 -24.81
CA PHE A 98 -4.89 -24.55 -24.44
C PHE A 98 -5.32 -24.38 -22.98
N GLU A 99 -6.23 -25.21 -22.46
CA GLU A 99 -6.70 -25.11 -21.08
C GLU A 99 -5.60 -25.43 -20.06
N GLU A 100 -4.74 -26.43 -20.36
CA GLU A 100 -3.62 -26.79 -19.50
C GLU A 100 -2.61 -25.64 -19.42
N MET A 101 -2.25 -25.06 -20.57
CA MET A 101 -1.34 -23.92 -20.66
C MET A 101 -1.91 -22.66 -19.96
N LEU A 102 -3.21 -22.42 -20.07
CA LEU A 102 -3.88 -21.30 -19.37
C LEU A 102 -3.85 -21.50 -17.85
N SER A 103 -3.93 -22.74 -17.37
CA SER A 103 -3.85 -23.03 -15.93
C SER A 103 -2.43 -22.84 -15.36
N ASP A 104 -1.41 -22.98 -16.20
CA ASP A 104 0.00 -22.84 -15.82
C ASP A 104 0.52 -21.39 -15.96
N GLY A 105 0.00 -20.64 -16.93
CA GLY A 105 0.52 -19.32 -17.26
C GLY A 105 -0.50 -18.37 -17.89
N ALA A 106 -0.03 -17.41 -18.66
CA ALA A 106 -0.83 -16.52 -19.49
C ALA A 106 -0.78 -16.95 -20.95
N VAL A 107 -1.81 -16.65 -21.70
CA VAL A 107 -1.90 -17.02 -23.13
C VAL A 107 -2.05 -15.78 -24.00
N LEU A 108 -1.26 -15.73 -25.07
CA LEU A 108 -1.29 -14.73 -26.12
C LEU A 108 -1.68 -15.41 -27.44
N VAL A 109 -2.73 -14.92 -28.10
CA VAL A 109 -3.29 -15.57 -29.31
C VAL A 109 -3.32 -14.58 -30.46
N GLU A 110 -2.61 -14.90 -31.56
CA GLU A 110 -2.80 -14.24 -32.86
C GLU A 110 -3.88 -14.95 -33.67
N TRP A 111 -4.68 -14.22 -34.42
CA TRP A 111 -5.81 -14.70 -35.24
C TRP A 111 -6.90 -15.42 -34.43
N PRO A 112 -7.45 -14.80 -33.38
CA PRO A 112 -8.42 -15.44 -32.48
C PRO A 112 -9.72 -15.87 -33.17
N ASP A 113 -10.10 -15.26 -34.29
CA ASP A 113 -11.27 -15.66 -35.08
C ASP A 113 -11.25 -17.13 -35.53
N ARG A 114 -10.03 -17.70 -35.67
CA ARG A 114 -9.84 -19.10 -36.03
C ARG A 114 -10.13 -20.08 -34.89
N GLY A 115 -10.27 -19.57 -33.66
CA GLY A 115 -10.59 -20.36 -32.49
C GLY A 115 -12.10 -20.60 -32.27
N ASP A 116 -12.97 -20.16 -33.20
CA ASP A 116 -14.43 -20.38 -33.16
C ASP A 116 -15.07 -19.94 -31.82
N GLY A 117 -14.57 -18.88 -31.19
CA GLY A 117 -15.11 -18.33 -29.94
C GLY A 117 -14.87 -19.17 -28.68
N ARG A 118 -13.88 -20.08 -28.68
CA ARG A 118 -13.53 -20.99 -27.56
C ARG A 118 -12.73 -20.35 -26.44
N PHE A 119 -12.52 -19.04 -26.47
CA PHE A 119 -11.78 -18.33 -25.45
C PHE A 119 -12.67 -17.96 -24.24
N PRO A 120 -12.08 -17.81 -23.04
CA PRO A 120 -12.81 -17.30 -21.87
C PRO A 120 -13.50 -15.96 -22.16
N ARG A 121 -14.66 -15.73 -21.55
CA ARG A 121 -15.45 -14.51 -21.78
C ARG A 121 -14.76 -13.23 -21.31
N ASP A 122 -13.88 -13.35 -20.32
CA ASP A 122 -13.07 -12.27 -19.76
C ASP A 122 -11.71 -12.11 -20.46
N SER A 123 -11.51 -12.74 -21.61
CA SER A 123 -10.35 -12.50 -22.47
C SER A 123 -10.27 -11.04 -22.89
N VAL A 124 -9.06 -10.51 -22.95
CA VAL A 124 -8.80 -9.15 -23.39
C VAL A 124 -8.50 -9.16 -24.88
N HIS A 125 -9.20 -8.32 -25.65
CA HIS A 125 -8.97 -8.15 -27.08
C HIS A 125 -8.12 -6.92 -27.36
N LEU A 126 -7.14 -7.06 -28.21
CA LEU A 126 -6.36 -5.96 -28.75
C LEU A 126 -6.38 -6.01 -30.29
N ALA A 127 -7.17 -5.13 -30.87
CA ALA A 127 -7.25 -4.97 -32.31
C ALA A 127 -6.19 -3.96 -32.81
N LEU A 128 -5.46 -4.33 -33.87
CA LEU A 128 -4.48 -3.49 -34.54
C LEU A 128 -4.94 -3.20 -35.97
N GLU A 129 -5.19 -1.92 -36.28
CA GLU A 129 -5.63 -1.44 -37.57
C GLU A 129 -4.61 -0.47 -38.17
N HIS A 130 -4.42 -0.48 -39.48
CA HIS A 130 -3.60 0.53 -40.16
C HIS A 130 -4.29 1.89 -40.11
N GLU A 131 -3.56 2.93 -39.72
CA GLU A 131 -4.05 4.31 -39.72
C GLU A 131 -2.96 5.26 -40.24
N GLY A 132 -3.09 5.69 -41.47
CA GLY A 132 -2.05 6.45 -42.17
C GLY A 132 -0.73 5.66 -42.25
N GLU A 133 0.37 6.26 -41.79
CA GLU A 133 1.67 5.57 -41.71
C GLU A 133 1.86 4.82 -40.38
N GLY A 134 0.96 5.02 -39.43
CA GLY A 134 0.96 4.37 -38.12
C GLY A 134 -0.07 3.25 -37.99
N ARG A 135 -0.46 2.99 -36.75
CA ARG A 135 -1.48 1.99 -36.40
C ARG A 135 -2.37 2.51 -35.29
N ARG A 136 -3.61 2.09 -35.31
CA ARG A 136 -4.53 2.22 -34.19
C ARG A 136 -4.57 0.92 -33.44
N ALA A 137 -4.33 0.96 -32.13
CA ALA A 137 -4.51 -0.15 -31.21
C ALA A 137 -5.75 0.10 -30.35
N MET A 138 -6.67 -0.84 -30.33
CA MET A 138 -7.89 -0.78 -29.52
C MET A 138 -7.91 -1.96 -28.55
N LEU A 139 -7.69 -1.67 -27.27
CA LEU A 139 -7.82 -2.64 -26.18
C LEU A 139 -9.27 -2.66 -25.71
N SER A 140 -9.91 -3.83 -25.66
CA SER A 140 -11.30 -3.99 -25.22
C SER A 140 -11.48 -5.27 -24.40
N GLY A 141 -12.43 -5.27 -23.48
CA GLY A 141 -12.71 -6.42 -22.64
C GLY A 141 -13.48 -6.05 -21.38
N GLU A 142 -13.61 -7.02 -20.51
CA GLU A 142 -14.23 -6.92 -19.19
C GLU A 142 -13.38 -7.70 -18.17
N GLY A 143 -13.61 -7.42 -16.88
CA GLY A 143 -12.96 -8.17 -15.80
C GLY A 143 -11.54 -7.72 -15.42
N PRO A 144 -10.92 -8.46 -14.48
CA PRO A 144 -9.67 -8.02 -13.84
C PRO A 144 -8.46 -7.87 -14.78
N ALA A 145 -8.36 -8.71 -15.83
CA ALA A 145 -7.27 -8.65 -16.80
C ALA A 145 -7.32 -7.34 -17.59
N PHE A 146 -8.51 -6.99 -18.13
CA PHE A 146 -8.71 -5.73 -18.84
C PHE A 146 -8.42 -4.52 -17.94
N GLU A 147 -8.94 -4.50 -16.72
CA GLU A 147 -8.74 -3.39 -15.77
C GLU A 147 -7.25 -3.16 -15.48
N ARG A 148 -6.46 -4.23 -15.30
CA ARG A 148 -5.02 -4.12 -15.08
C ARG A 148 -4.27 -3.61 -16.30
N MET A 149 -4.59 -4.13 -17.49
CA MET A 149 -3.95 -3.72 -18.74
C MET A 149 -4.29 -2.26 -19.07
N ALA A 150 -5.58 -1.90 -19.00
CA ALA A 150 -6.02 -0.51 -19.21
C ALA A 150 -5.33 0.46 -18.24
N ARG A 151 -5.21 0.09 -16.96
CA ARG A 151 -4.54 0.90 -15.96
C ARG A 151 -3.04 1.05 -16.24
N SER A 152 -2.36 0.01 -16.73
CA SER A 152 -0.96 0.12 -17.14
C SER A 152 -0.77 1.12 -18.29
N LEU A 153 -1.70 1.17 -19.23
CA LEU A 153 -1.68 2.16 -20.31
C LEU A 153 -1.94 3.58 -19.80
N LEU A 154 -2.86 3.77 -18.85
CA LEU A 154 -3.08 5.08 -18.21
C LEU A 154 -1.83 5.56 -17.45
N MET A 155 -1.08 4.67 -16.82
CA MET A 155 0.20 4.99 -16.19
C MET A 155 1.22 5.48 -17.21
N ARG A 156 1.29 4.88 -18.41
CA ARG A 156 2.13 5.38 -19.51
C ARG A 156 1.71 6.77 -19.98
N ASP A 157 0.41 7.05 -20.08
CA ASP A 157 -0.08 8.38 -20.45
C ASP A 157 0.29 9.44 -19.40
N PHE A 158 0.16 9.09 -18.12
CA PHE A 158 0.62 9.93 -17.03
C PHE A 158 2.14 10.22 -17.15
N LEU A 159 2.96 9.19 -17.37
CA LEU A 159 4.40 9.37 -17.59
C LEU A 159 4.70 10.23 -18.81
N LYS A 160 3.96 10.09 -19.92
CA LYS A 160 4.10 10.97 -21.10
C LYS A 160 3.83 12.43 -20.73
N SER A 161 2.75 12.71 -19.99
CA SER A 161 2.43 14.06 -19.55
C SER A 161 3.46 14.67 -18.61
N ALA A 162 4.18 13.82 -17.85
CA ALA A 162 5.28 14.22 -16.97
C ALA A 162 6.65 14.29 -17.67
N GLY A 163 6.72 14.05 -19.00
CA GLY A 163 7.97 14.05 -19.75
C GLY A 163 8.79 12.75 -19.68
N TYR A 164 8.19 11.65 -19.19
CA TYR A 164 8.81 10.34 -19.02
C TYR A 164 8.20 9.26 -19.94
N GLY A 165 7.62 9.68 -21.07
CA GLY A 165 6.95 8.76 -22.01
C GLY A 165 7.84 7.63 -22.54
N GLU A 166 9.13 7.91 -22.77
CA GLU A 166 10.13 6.97 -23.29
C GLU A 166 10.87 6.19 -22.17
N ALA A 167 10.50 6.43 -20.90
CA ALA A 167 11.18 5.79 -19.79
C ALA A 167 10.83 4.30 -19.71
N ARG A 168 11.83 3.47 -19.40
CA ARG A 168 11.63 2.06 -19.08
C ARG A 168 10.95 1.94 -17.72
N ARG A 169 9.92 1.13 -17.65
CA ARG A 169 9.23 0.75 -16.42
C ARG A 169 9.69 -0.65 -15.98
N ALA A 170 9.83 -0.85 -14.69
CA ALA A 170 10.05 -2.17 -14.13
C ALA A 170 9.32 -2.29 -12.78
N ARG A 171 8.83 -3.49 -12.45
CA ARG A 171 8.14 -3.73 -11.18
C ARG A 171 9.08 -3.51 -10.01
N PHE A 172 8.60 -2.79 -9.03
CA PHE A 172 9.27 -2.67 -7.74
C PHE A 172 8.60 -3.67 -6.79
N VAL A 173 9.37 -4.60 -6.25
CA VAL A 173 8.84 -5.60 -5.32
C VAL A 173 8.57 -4.91 -3.99
N ALA A 174 7.32 -4.54 -3.75
CA ALA A 174 6.87 -3.98 -2.47
C ALA A 174 5.94 -4.96 -1.75
N ASP A 175 5.87 -4.84 -0.43
CA ASP A 175 5.05 -5.69 0.44
C ASP A 175 3.54 -5.41 0.26
N ALA A 176 2.70 -6.19 0.89
CA ALA A 176 1.25 -6.38 0.75
C ALA A 176 0.35 -5.15 0.95
N SER A 177 0.48 -4.14 0.10
CA SER A 177 -0.37 -2.93 0.10
C SER A 177 -1.33 -2.94 -1.10
N ALA A 178 -2.42 -2.18 -1.03
CA ALA A 178 -3.29 -1.89 -2.17
C ALA A 178 -2.59 -0.99 -3.22
N ARG A 179 -1.46 -0.43 -2.86
CA ARG A 179 -0.58 0.37 -3.70
C ARG A 179 0.49 -0.51 -4.30
N TRP A 180 0.94 -0.19 -5.50
CA TRP A 180 2.13 -0.81 -6.07
C TRP A 180 3.03 0.25 -6.69
N TYR A 181 4.29 -0.10 -6.80
CA TYR A 181 5.34 0.80 -7.22
C TYR A 181 6.08 0.23 -8.41
N GLU A 182 6.56 1.10 -9.28
CA GLU A 182 7.42 0.76 -10.40
C GLU A 182 8.61 1.70 -10.43
N THR A 183 9.79 1.18 -10.81
CA THR A 183 10.91 2.05 -11.16
C THR A 183 10.72 2.61 -12.55
N VAL A 184 11.13 3.85 -12.74
CA VAL A 184 11.05 4.59 -14.00
C VAL A 184 12.46 5.09 -14.33
N ASP A 185 13.06 4.46 -15.35
CA ASP A 185 14.42 4.74 -15.77
C ASP A 185 14.40 5.48 -17.13
N LYS A 186 14.84 6.74 -17.14
CA LYS A 186 15.02 7.55 -18.33
C LYS A 186 16.49 7.86 -18.55
N LYS A 187 16.97 7.66 -19.78
CA LYS A 187 18.39 7.84 -20.11
C LYS A 187 18.89 9.24 -19.75
N GLY A 188 19.95 9.30 -18.95
CA GLY A 188 20.58 10.56 -18.55
C GLY A 188 19.90 11.26 -17.36
N GLU A 189 18.85 10.68 -16.79
CA GLU A 189 18.19 11.17 -15.58
C GLU A 189 18.32 10.19 -14.41
N PRO A 190 18.22 10.66 -13.16
CA PRO A 190 18.14 9.78 -12.02
C PRO A 190 16.91 8.87 -12.10
N ARG A 191 17.01 7.66 -11.53
CA ARG A 191 15.87 6.76 -11.37
C ARG A 191 14.74 7.44 -10.62
N ARG A 192 13.51 7.19 -11.06
CA ARG A 192 12.28 7.66 -10.42
C ARG A 192 11.44 6.49 -9.95
N VAL A 193 10.42 6.79 -9.15
CA VAL A 193 9.43 5.81 -8.68
C VAL A 193 8.05 6.28 -9.13
N LEU A 194 7.34 5.43 -9.85
CA LEU A 194 5.94 5.59 -10.14
C LEU A 194 5.12 4.89 -9.06
N MET A 195 4.39 5.65 -8.28
CA MET A 195 3.43 5.14 -7.31
C MET A 195 2.06 5.05 -7.96
N ASN A 196 1.44 3.89 -7.86
CA ASN A 196 0.07 3.64 -8.28
C ASN A 196 -0.78 3.33 -7.05
N SER A 197 -1.63 4.27 -6.66
CA SER A 197 -2.48 4.22 -5.48
C SER A 197 -3.94 4.48 -5.88
N PRO A 198 -4.65 3.48 -6.43
CA PRO A 198 -6.07 3.63 -6.73
C PRO A 198 -6.85 3.92 -5.46
N ARG A 199 -8.01 4.55 -5.60
CA ARG A 199 -8.90 4.77 -4.47
C ARG A 199 -9.19 3.44 -3.77
N LEU A 200 -9.07 3.43 -2.44
CA LEU A 200 -9.31 2.24 -1.63
C LEU A 200 -10.76 1.79 -1.76
N VAL A 201 -10.96 0.54 -2.15
CA VAL A 201 -12.27 -0.11 -2.12
C VAL A 201 -12.54 -0.54 -0.68
N LEU A 202 -13.53 0.08 -0.06
CA LEU A 202 -13.90 -0.20 1.32
C LEU A 202 -14.54 -1.60 1.41
N GLY A 203 -14.18 -2.34 2.47
CA GLY A 203 -14.81 -3.62 2.79
C GLY A 203 -16.24 -3.46 3.32
N PRO A 204 -16.90 -4.55 3.72
CA PRO A 204 -18.23 -4.50 4.30
C PRO A 204 -18.22 -3.74 5.64
N PRO A 205 -19.37 -3.18 6.05
CA PRO A 205 -19.52 -2.56 7.36
C PRO A 205 -19.21 -3.53 8.50
N VAL A 206 -18.45 -3.06 9.50
CA VAL A 206 -18.07 -3.85 10.68
C VAL A 206 -18.67 -3.30 11.97
N ARG A 207 -18.95 -1.98 12.04
CA ARG A 207 -19.53 -1.30 13.21
C ARG A 207 -20.30 -0.05 12.78
N ASP A 208 -21.51 0.16 13.29
CA ASP A 208 -22.35 1.34 13.06
C ASP A 208 -22.50 1.72 11.56
N GLY A 209 -22.57 0.72 10.69
CA GLY A 209 -22.66 0.92 9.25
C GLY A 209 -21.34 1.32 8.56
N LYS A 210 -20.22 1.39 9.30
CA LYS A 210 -18.92 1.80 8.78
C LYS A 210 -17.97 0.60 8.56
N PRO A 211 -17.21 0.59 7.45
CA PRO A 211 -16.16 -0.39 7.23
C PRO A 211 -14.94 -0.11 8.13
N TYR A 212 -14.12 -1.15 8.34
CA TYR A 212 -12.91 -1.08 9.17
C TYR A 212 -11.99 0.09 8.79
N ALA A 213 -11.71 0.26 7.50
CA ALA A 213 -10.79 1.28 7.01
C ALA A 213 -11.27 2.73 7.32
N GLU A 214 -12.58 2.95 7.40
CA GLU A 214 -13.16 4.24 7.78
C GLU A 214 -13.00 4.49 9.28
N ILE A 215 -13.27 3.49 10.14
CA ILE A 215 -13.12 3.62 11.60
C ILE A 215 -11.65 3.74 11.99
N ALA A 216 -10.78 2.97 11.34
CA ALA A 216 -9.34 3.00 11.60
C ALA A 216 -8.62 4.18 10.89
N HIS A 217 -9.35 5.06 10.21
CA HIS A 217 -8.83 6.20 9.45
C HIS A 217 -7.72 5.83 8.44
N THR A 218 -7.84 4.66 7.78
CA THR A 218 -6.93 4.29 6.72
C THR A 218 -7.11 5.23 5.52
N SER A 219 -6.02 5.71 4.96
CA SER A 219 -5.99 6.58 3.78
C SER A 219 -6.74 5.96 2.60
N GLN A 220 -7.72 6.67 2.05
CA GLN A 220 -8.59 6.18 0.98
C GLN A 220 -8.14 6.65 -0.40
N THR A 221 -7.35 7.71 -0.47
CA THR A 221 -6.88 8.32 -1.73
C THR A 221 -5.44 8.77 -1.61
N VAL A 222 -4.81 9.00 -2.75
CA VAL A 222 -3.43 9.51 -2.83
C VAL A 222 -3.27 10.93 -2.27
N ALA A 223 -4.37 11.68 -2.11
CA ALA A 223 -4.34 13.03 -1.55
C ALA A 223 -3.73 13.09 -0.15
N ALA A 224 -3.93 12.05 0.68
CA ALA A 224 -3.28 11.96 1.99
C ALA A 224 -1.76 11.91 1.88
N PHE A 225 -1.21 11.11 0.93
CA PHE A 225 0.23 11.07 0.68
C PHE A 225 0.75 12.46 0.29
N VAL A 226 0.12 13.12 -0.67
CA VAL A 226 0.53 14.45 -1.14
C VAL A 226 0.48 15.48 -0.02
N ALA A 227 -0.55 15.45 0.82
CA ALA A 227 -0.70 16.37 1.94
C ALA A 227 0.42 16.19 2.98
N LEU A 228 0.65 14.95 3.39
CA LEU A 228 1.65 14.64 4.41
C LEU A 228 3.08 14.82 3.90
N ASP A 229 3.34 14.50 2.62
CA ASP A 229 4.61 14.80 1.98
C ASP A 229 4.97 16.29 2.10
N LYS A 230 4.02 17.18 1.78
CA LYS A 230 4.22 18.63 1.85
C LYS A 230 4.59 19.09 3.27
N VAL A 231 3.81 18.70 4.28
CA VAL A 231 4.05 19.18 5.66
C VAL A 231 5.27 18.54 6.30
N LEU A 232 5.60 17.28 5.98
CA LEU A 232 6.82 16.62 6.44
C LEU A 232 8.07 17.25 5.80
N ALA A 233 8.05 17.52 4.49
CA ALA A 233 9.14 18.21 3.81
C ALA A 233 9.37 19.61 4.41
N GLU A 234 8.30 20.36 4.72
CA GLU A 234 8.39 21.66 5.39
C GLU A 234 8.94 21.57 6.82
N ALA A 235 8.63 20.47 7.52
CA ALA A 235 9.21 20.17 8.82
C ALA A 235 10.71 19.80 8.77
N GLY A 236 11.27 19.62 7.56
CA GLY A 236 12.67 19.26 7.37
C GLY A 236 12.91 17.74 7.32
N VAL A 237 11.86 16.95 7.12
CA VAL A 237 11.98 15.49 6.95
C VAL A 237 12.30 15.16 5.50
N SER A 238 13.26 14.27 5.28
CA SER A 238 13.53 13.74 3.96
C SER A 238 12.46 12.74 3.53
N VAL A 239 11.51 13.22 2.72
CA VAL A 239 10.44 12.44 2.07
C VAL A 239 10.64 12.44 0.55
N PRO A 240 10.02 11.50 -0.21
CA PRO A 240 10.12 11.49 -1.67
C PRO A 240 9.60 12.78 -2.30
N GLN A 241 10.41 13.45 -3.12
CA GLN A 241 9.93 14.62 -3.85
C GLN A 241 8.89 14.21 -4.91
N ILE A 242 7.70 14.81 -4.87
CA ILE A 242 6.66 14.62 -5.88
C ILE A 242 7.02 15.46 -7.12
N LEU A 243 7.28 14.78 -8.24
CA LEU A 243 7.65 15.40 -9.52
C LEU A 243 6.43 15.65 -10.41
N ALA A 244 5.44 14.77 -10.34
CA ALA A 244 4.16 14.90 -11.02
C ALA A 244 3.08 14.14 -10.24
N GLN A 245 1.82 14.56 -10.38
CA GLN A 245 0.68 13.93 -9.71
C GLN A 245 -0.56 13.89 -10.61
N ASP A 246 -1.36 12.84 -10.45
CA ASP A 246 -2.72 12.70 -10.96
C ASP A 246 -3.59 12.18 -9.81
N LEU A 247 -4.27 13.09 -9.12
CA LEU A 247 -5.05 12.75 -7.92
C LEU A 247 -6.30 11.94 -8.24
N GLU A 248 -6.86 12.09 -9.45
CA GLU A 248 -8.04 11.36 -9.89
C GLU A 248 -7.71 9.89 -10.12
N GLN A 249 -6.64 9.63 -10.87
CA GLN A 249 -6.16 8.28 -11.13
C GLN A 249 -5.35 7.70 -9.96
N GLY A 250 -4.85 8.54 -9.05
CA GLY A 250 -4.00 8.12 -7.95
C GLY A 250 -2.58 7.75 -8.41
N PHE A 251 -2.01 8.50 -9.35
CA PHE A 251 -0.63 8.34 -9.81
C PHE A 251 0.27 9.45 -9.28
N LEU A 252 1.45 9.07 -8.79
CA LEU A 252 2.51 10.00 -8.45
C LEU A 252 3.81 9.56 -9.11
N LEU A 253 4.56 10.52 -9.64
CA LEU A 253 5.96 10.32 -10.02
C LEU A 253 6.82 10.96 -8.93
N LEU A 254 7.65 10.12 -8.31
CA LEU A 254 8.46 10.47 -7.15
C LEU A 254 9.95 10.38 -7.49
N ASP A 255 10.80 11.12 -6.79
CA ASP A 255 12.22 10.82 -6.78
C ASP A 255 12.49 9.53 -6.00
N HIS A 256 13.70 9.00 -6.16
CA HIS A 256 14.13 7.75 -5.52
C HIS A 256 15.06 8.09 -4.35
N LEU A 257 14.61 7.84 -3.11
CA LEU A 257 15.38 8.20 -1.91
C LEU A 257 16.63 7.36 -1.65
N GLY A 258 16.83 6.28 -2.42
CA GLY A 258 17.93 5.33 -2.21
C GLY A 258 17.40 3.90 -2.01
N THR A 259 18.33 2.98 -1.87
CA THR A 259 18.01 1.54 -1.68
C THR A 259 18.70 0.96 -0.44
N GLU A 260 19.47 1.76 0.28
CA GLU A 260 20.15 1.26 1.47
C GLU A 260 19.13 0.99 2.58
N PRO A 261 19.05 -0.26 3.04
CA PRO A 261 18.10 -0.61 4.09
C PRO A 261 18.50 0.04 5.41
N PHE A 262 17.51 0.33 6.25
CA PHE A 262 17.72 0.84 7.61
C PHE A 262 18.44 -0.18 8.51
N LEU A 263 18.29 -1.46 8.21
CA LEU A 263 18.98 -2.58 8.85
C LEU A 263 20.31 -2.87 8.15
N VAL A 264 21.30 -3.35 8.88
CA VAL A 264 22.57 -3.84 8.31
C VAL A 264 22.56 -5.36 8.37
N ASP A 265 22.69 -6.01 7.22
CA ASP A 265 22.61 -7.47 7.08
C ASP A 265 21.32 -8.08 7.69
N GLY A 266 20.25 -7.30 7.69
CA GLY A 266 18.96 -7.69 8.27
C GLY A 266 18.83 -7.48 9.78
N GLU A 267 19.88 -6.95 10.43
CA GLU A 267 19.93 -6.75 11.89
C GLU A 267 19.78 -5.27 12.26
N PRO A 268 19.16 -4.95 13.42
CA PRO A 268 19.02 -3.59 13.90
C PRO A 268 20.36 -3.03 14.39
N VAL A 269 20.61 -1.75 14.09
CA VAL A 269 21.82 -1.03 14.50
C VAL A 269 21.44 0.09 15.46
N ALA A 270 21.97 0.07 16.67
CA ALA A 270 21.60 1.01 17.75
C ALA A 270 21.75 2.49 17.34
N GLU A 271 22.81 2.85 16.59
CA GLU A 271 23.02 4.23 16.10
C GLU A 271 21.89 4.68 15.18
N ARG A 272 21.45 3.82 14.24
CA ARG A 272 20.38 4.15 13.30
C ARG A 272 19.03 4.29 14.01
N TYR A 273 18.75 3.42 14.99
CA TYR A 273 17.54 3.49 15.81
C TYR A 273 17.53 4.74 16.70
N ALA A 274 18.66 5.12 17.29
CA ALA A 274 18.78 6.36 18.05
C ALA A 274 18.55 7.60 17.15
N ALA A 275 19.17 7.65 15.96
CA ALA A 275 18.96 8.74 15.00
C ALA A 275 17.49 8.85 14.57
N ALA A 276 16.83 7.71 14.34
CA ALA A 276 15.40 7.70 14.00
C ALA A 276 14.52 8.17 15.16
N ALA A 277 14.88 7.84 16.41
CA ALA A 277 14.18 8.34 17.61
C ALA A 277 14.39 9.85 17.83
N GLU A 278 15.57 10.38 17.54
CA GLU A 278 15.85 11.82 17.60
C GLU A 278 15.03 12.59 16.56
N LEU A 279 14.89 12.08 15.33
CA LEU A 279 14.00 12.67 14.32
C LEU A 279 12.54 12.69 14.81
N LEU A 280 12.04 11.60 15.41
CA LEU A 280 10.69 11.59 16.01
C LEU A 280 10.55 12.65 17.13
N ALA A 281 11.60 12.82 17.95
CA ALA A 281 11.56 13.81 19.01
C ALA A 281 11.37 15.24 18.47
N ASP A 282 12.04 15.59 17.37
CA ASP A 282 11.90 16.88 16.71
C ASP A 282 10.51 17.05 16.08
N LEU A 283 9.99 16.00 15.40
CA LEU A 283 8.63 16.01 14.85
C LEU A 283 7.56 16.18 15.94
N HIS A 284 7.73 15.51 17.07
CA HIS A 284 6.81 15.55 18.19
C HIS A 284 6.91 16.81 19.04
N ASP A 285 7.93 17.68 18.80
CA ASP A 285 7.97 19.02 19.38
C ASP A 285 7.09 20.02 18.63
N ILE A 286 6.69 19.72 17.40
CA ILE A 286 5.72 20.51 16.64
C ILE A 286 4.32 20.29 17.25
N ALA A 287 3.68 21.38 17.66
CA ALA A 287 2.41 21.31 18.39
C ALA A 287 1.28 20.67 17.55
N ALA A 288 0.48 19.82 18.17
CA ALA A 288 -0.75 19.32 17.56
C ALA A 288 -1.77 20.45 17.37
N PRO A 289 -2.67 20.36 16.37
CA PRO A 289 -3.79 21.30 16.24
C PRO A 289 -4.68 21.26 17.49
N ALA A 290 -5.20 22.41 17.92
CA ALA A 290 -5.97 22.57 19.18
C ALA A 290 -7.33 21.82 19.23
N ILE A 291 -7.66 20.94 18.29
CA ILE A 291 -9.04 20.52 17.97
C ILE A 291 -9.40 19.11 18.46
N PHE A 292 -8.52 18.36 19.15
CA PHE A 292 -8.81 16.95 19.45
C PHE A 292 -8.73 16.58 20.94
N PRO A 293 -9.85 16.71 21.70
CA PRO A 293 -9.99 15.93 22.93
C PRO A 293 -10.46 14.50 22.60
N LEU A 294 -9.89 13.50 23.28
CA LEU A 294 -10.44 12.12 23.35
C LEU A 294 -11.77 12.14 24.15
N THR A 295 -12.80 12.82 23.63
CA THR A 295 -14.08 12.85 24.33
C THR A 295 -14.83 11.53 24.10
N ARG A 296 -15.26 10.89 25.20
CA ARG A 296 -16.20 9.77 25.16
C ARG A 296 -17.48 10.18 24.44
N PRO A 297 -17.89 9.47 23.36
CA PRO A 297 -19.29 9.54 22.97
C PRO A 297 -20.15 8.99 24.12
N PRO A 298 -21.34 9.54 24.38
CA PRO A 298 -22.22 9.02 25.41
C PRO A 298 -22.56 7.57 25.11
N LEU A 299 -22.39 6.67 26.09
CA LEU A 299 -22.74 5.25 26.03
C LEU A 299 -24.21 5.12 25.59
N ARG A 300 -24.44 4.86 24.30
CA ARG A 300 -25.72 4.35 23.83
C ARG A 300 -25.68 2.83 23.98
N SER A 301 -26.54 2.31 24.83
CA SER A 301 -26.78 0.88 24.97
C SER A 301 -27.23 0.32 23.61
N ALA A 302 -26.35 -0.42 22.95
CA ALA A 302 -26.70 -1.16 21.74
C ALA A 302 -27.44 -2.43 22.12
N THR A 303 -28.74 -2.42 21.93
CA THR A 303 -29.56 -3.64 21.84
C THR A 303 -29.31 -4.26 20.45
N LEU A 304 -28.70 -5.42 20.44
CA LEU A 304 -28.53 -6.24 19.25
C LEU A 304 -29.90 -6.73 18.76
N SER A 305 -30.24 -6.45 17.53
CA SER A 305 -31.33 -7.10 16.80
C SER A 305 -30.78 -7.85 15.59
N PRO A 306 -31.10 -9.14 15.44
CA PRO A 306 -30.65 -9.91 14.28
C PRO A 306 -31.74 -9.87 13.22
N ARG A 307 -31.44 -9.50 12.01
CA ARG A 307 -31.95 -10.05 10.74
C ARG A 307 -31.67 -9.13 9.57
N GLY A 308 -31.11 -9.73 8.52
CA GLY A 308 -30.92 -9.07 7.25
C GLY A 308 -32.22 -8.99 6.45
N GLU A 309 -32.24 -8.04 5.53
CA GLU A 309 -33.02 -8.09 4.30
C GLU A 309 -32.35 -7.19 3.25
N GLU A 310 -32.25 -7.73 2.04
CA GLU A 310 -31.80 -7.07 0.82
C GLU A 310 -32.78 -5.99 0.37
N VAL A 311 -32.31 -4.96 -0.30
CA VAL A 311 -32.92 -4.21 -1.43
C VAL A 311 -31.91 -3.15 -1.85
N GLY A 312 -31.33 -3.09 -3.07
CA GLY A 312 -32.02 -2.76 -4.30
C GLY A 312 -31.35 -1.53 -4.93
N GLU A 313 -30.70 -1.72 -6.04
CA GLU A 313 -30.45 -0.86 -7.21
C GLU A 313 -30.40 0.69 -7.12
N GLY A 314 -29.26 1.19 -7.64
CA GLY A 314 -29.31 2.15 -8.72
C GLY A 314 -29.20 3.63 -8.44
N ARG A 315 -28.10 4.19 -8.89
CA ARG A 315 -28.08 5.33 -9.83
C ARG A 315 -26.63 5.69 -10.23
N SER A 316 -26.36 5.51 -11.51
CA SER A 316 -25.19 6.03 -12.20
C SER A 316 -25.21 7.55 -12.23
N THR A 317 -24.11 8.17 -11.79
CA THR A 317 -23.84 9.60 -12.00
C THR A 317 -22.97 9.76 -13.25
N PRO A 318 -23.19 10.75 -14.13
CA PRO A 318 -22.45 10.92 -15.37
C PRO A 318 -21.00 11.36 -15.12
N LEU A 319 -20.09 10.84 -15.92
CA LEU A 319 -18.71 11.26 -16.01
C LEU A 319 -18.62 12.72 -16.49
N LEU A 320 -17.96 13.58 -15.72
CA LEU A 320 -17.55 14.91 -16.12
C LEU A 320 -16.23 14.86 -16.90
N PRO A 321 -15.94 15.85 -17.79
CA PRO A 321 -14.82 15.79 -18.71
C PRO A 321 -13.47 15.94 -18.01
N VAL A 322 -12.47 15.32 -18.65
CA VAL A 322 -11.05 15.25 -18.28
C VAL A 322 -10.51 16.62 -17.84
N GLY A 323 -10.14 16.74 -16.56
CA GLY A 323 -9.49 17.91 -15.99
C GLY A 323 -8.04 18.04 -16.43
N GLU A 324 -7.57 19.27 -16.55
CA GLU A 324 -6.21 19.64 -16.93
C GLU A 324 -5.17 19.02 -15.98
N LYS A 325 -4.16 18.40 -16.58
CA LYS A 325 -3.00 17.83 -15.88
C LYS A 325 -2.04 18.96 -15.54
N VAL A 326 -1.85 19.20 -14.26
CA VAL A 326 -0.89 20.18 -13.76
C VAL A 326 0.40 19.48 -13.37
N ALA A 327 1.52 19.86 -14.00
CA ALA A 327 2.84 19.50 -13.50
C ALA A 327 3.02 20.15 -12.12
N ALA A 328 3.41 19.36 -11.12
CA ALA A 328 3.63 19.88 -9.78
C ALA A 328 4.86 20.79 -9.78
N GLN A 329 4.63 22.09 -9.95
CA GLN A 329 5.59 23.09 -9.51
C GLN A 329 5.46 23.18 -7.99
N ARG A 330 6.60 23.23 -7.27
CA ARG A 330 6.55 23.61 -5.85
C ARG A 330 5.78 24.93 -5.76
N PRO A 331 4.70 25.03 -4.98
CA PRO A 331 4.07 26.31 -4.74
C PRO A 331 5.09 27.21 -4.06
N ASP A 332 5.32 28.37 -4.63
CA ASP A 332 6.04 29.42 -3.91
C ASP A 332 5.29 29.74 -2.61
N GLU A 333 5.98 29.48 -1.48
CA GLU A 333 5.88 30.14 -0.21
C GLU A 333 4.47 30.33 0.42
N GLY A 334 3.80 29.23 0.71
CA GLY A 334 2.79 29.21 1.77
C GLY A 334 3.20 28.22 2.85
N ALA A 335 3.66 28.69 4.03
CA ALA A 335 4.03 27.78 5.10
C ALA A 335 2.81 26.94 5.50
N PHE A 336 2.88 25.62 5.28
CA PHE A 336 1.81 24.69 5.70
C PHE A 336 1.79 24.53 7.21
N LEU A 337 2.96 24.63 7.87
CA LEU A 337 3.03 24.67 9.33
C LEU A 337 2.54 26.01 9.85
N THR A 338 1.54 25.97 10.70
CA THR A 338 0.98 27.18 11.31
C THR A 338 1.86 27.68 12.45
N GLN A 339 2.00 29.01 12.61
CA GLN A 339 2.55 29.59 13.84
C GLN A 339 1.48 29.65 14.91
N GLN A 340 1.67 28.93 16.01
CA GLN A 340 0.88 29.08 17.23
C GLN A 340 1.55 30.09 18.17
N GLY A 341 0.79 30.72 19.08
CA GLY A 341 1.31 31.75 19.98
C GLY A 341 2.66 31.39 20.61
N GLU A 342 3.54 32.39 20.80
CA GLU A 342 4.93 32.28 21.24
C GLU A 342 5.95 31.80 20.17
N GLY A 343 5.60 31.81 18.88
CA GLY A 343 6.51 31.47 17.78
C GLY A 343 6.74 29.97 17.58
N LYS A 344 6.00 29.09 18.27
CA LYS A 344 6.06 27.64 18.06
C LYS A 344 5.36 27.24 16.77
N ARG A 345 5.97 26.28 16.05
CA ARG A 345 5.34 25.64 14.88
C ARG A 345 4.20 24.74 15.34
N GLY A 346 3.15 24.63 14.50
CA GLY A 346 2.04 23.71 14.74
C GLY A 346 1.65 22.98 13.46
N TRP A 347 1.26 21.72 13.59
CA TRP A 347 0.71 20.95 12.48
C TRP A 347 -0.62 21.55 12.01
N PRO A 348 -0.88 21.68 10.71
CA PRO A 348 -2.16 22.10 10.19
C PRO A 348 -3.22 21.02 10.42
N ALA A 349 -4.45 21.42 10.71
CA ALA A 349 -5.58 20.49 10.81
C ALA A 349 -6.02 19.99 9.41
N SER A 350 -5.80 20.80 8.37
CA SER A 350 -6.17 20.50 6.99
C SER A 350 -5.15 21.07 6.02
N ILE A 351 -4.91 20.37 4.90
CA ILE A 351 -3.93 20.72 3.89
C ILE A 351 -4.61 20.69 2.52
N GLU A 352 -4.57 21.81 1.80
CA GLU A 352 -4.99 21.86 0.40
C GLU A 352 -3.88 21.24 -0.48
N VAL A 353 -4.25 20.23 -1.29
CA VAL A 353 -3.32 19.49 -2.15
C VAL A 353 -3.51 19.82 -3.64
N ALA A 354 -4.68 20.33 -3.98
CA ALA A 354 -5.05 20.87 -5.29
C ALA A 354 -6.28 21.78 -5.11
N PRO A 355 -6.68 22.60 -6.08
CA PRO A 355 -7.93 23.35 -6.02
C PRO A 355 -9.10 22.46 -5.62
N ASP A 356 -9.80 22.85 -4.56
CA ASP A 356 -10.97 22.11 -4.01
C ASP A 356 -10.68 20.70 -3.45
N VAL A 357 -9.41 20.30 -3.35
CA VAL A 357 -9.01 19.00 -2.76
C VAL A 357 -8.25 19.25 -1.46
N VAL A 358 -8.92 19.01 -0.35
CA VAL A 358 -8.38 19.21 1.00
C VAL A 358 -8.25 17.85 1.71
N HIS A 359 -7.08 17.60 2.29
CA HIS A 359 -6.88 16.50 3.22
C HIS A 359 -6.96 17.03 4.67
N VAL A 360 -7.73 16.35 5.50
CA VAL A 360 -7.79 16.58 6.95
C VAL A 360 -7.00 15.46 7.63
N ILE A 361 -6.02 15.81 8.45
CA ILE A 361 -5.28 14.80 9.22
C ILE A 361 -6.23 14.28 10.30
N PRO A 362 -6.63 13.00 10.25
CA PRO A 362 -7.64 12.49 11.17
C PRO A 362 -7.07 12.28 12.59
N PRO A 363 -7.91 12.26 13.62
CA PRO A 363 -7.50 11.91 14.97
C PRO A 363 -7.24 10.40 15.08
N PHE A 364 -6.27 10.00 15.86
CA PHE A 364 -6.14 8.63 16.34
C PHE A 364 -7.06 8.49 17.56
N ASP A 365 -8.35 8.49 17.28
CA ASP A 365 -9.40 8.52 18.30
C ASP A 365 -9.59 7.15 18.98
N ARG A 366 -10.46 7.12 19.98
CA ARG A 366 -10.77 5.91 20.75
C ARG A 366 -11.32 4.80 19.88
N ASP A 367 -12.18 5.12 18.91
CA ASP A 367 -12.80 4.11 18.03
C ASP A 367 -11.76 3.47 17.13
N ALA A 368 -10.82 4.25 16.60
CA ALA A 368 -9.69 3.74 15.82
C ALA A 368 -8.76 2.85 16.66
N LEU A 369 -8.40 3.30 17.88
CA LEU A 369 -7.55 2.50 18.79
C LEU A 369 -8.24 1.20 19.22
N MET A 370 -9.55 1.25 19.48
CA MET A 370 -10.33 0.08 19.90
C MET A 370 -10.55 -0.92 18.77
N ILE A 371 -10.95 -0.46 17.56
CA ILE A 371 -11.18 -1.38 16.44
C ILE A 371 -9.90 -2.14 16.05
N GLU A 372 -8.74 -1.52 16.25
CA GLU A 372 -7.45 -2.15 16.02
C GLU A 372 -7.15 -3.27 17.03
N VAL A 373 -7.32 -3.03 18.33
CA VAL A 373 -7.05 -4.07 19.33
C VAL A 373 -8.05 -5.23 19.27
N GLU A 374 -9.28 -4.96 18.86
CA GLU A 374 -10.32 -5.98 18.70
C GLU A 374 -9.97 -7.02 17.64
N LEU A 375 -9.05 -6.72 16.71
CA LEU A 375 -8.52 -7.71 15.77
C LEU A 375 -7.90 -8.93 16.48
N LEU A 376 -7.39 -8.76 17.69
CA LEU A 376 -6.93 -9.87 18.53
C LEU A 376 -8.09 -10.84 18.84
N LEU A 377 -9.24 -10.33 19.26
CA LEU A 377 -10.42 -11.14 19.58
C LEU A 377 -11.07 -11.77 18.34
N GLU A 378 -11.03 -11.05 17.20
CA GLU A 378 -11.69 -11.48 15.97
C GLU A 378 -10.87 -12.52 15.19
N TRP A 379 -9.54 -12.47 15.27
CA TRP A 379 -8.67 -13.31 14.44
C TRP A 379 -7.70 -14.17 15.25
N TYR A 380 -6.97 -13.56 16.21
CA TYR A 380 -5.95 -14.28 16.95
C TYR A 380 -6.54 -15.30 17.91
N VAL A 381 -7.53 -14.91 18.73
CA VAL A 381 -8.17 -15.82 19.70
C VAL A 381 -8.82 -17.01 19.00
N PRO A 382 -9.64 -16.86 17.94
CA PRO A 382 -10.18 -18.01 17.22
C PRO A 382 -9.12 -18.94 16.64
N ALA A 383 -8.03 -18.42 16.11
CA ALA A 383 -6.95 -19.25 15.59
C ALA A 383 -6.22 -20.04 16.68
N MET A 384 -6.08 -19.47 17.89
CA MET A 384 -5.42 -20.12 19.03
C MET A 384 -6.33 -21.10 19.77
N ALA A 385 -7.61 -20.78 19.89
CA ALA A 385 -8.56 -21.56 20.70
C ALA A 385 -9.46 -22.51 19.88
N GLY A 386 -9.47 -22.38 18.55
CA GLY A 386 -10.38 -23.12 17.67
C GLY A 386 -11.84 -22.69 17.78
N ALA A 387 -12.14 -21.59 18.49
CA ALA A 387 -13.47 -21.07 18.72
C ALA A 387 -13.45 -19.54 18.93
N PRO A 388 -14.55 -18.82 18.63
CA PRO A 388 -14.66 -17.39 18.91
C PRO A 388 -14.42 -17.04 20.38
N ALA A 389 -13.95 -15.81 20.63
CA ALA A 389 -13.75 -15.31 21.98
C ALA A 389 -15.07 -15.35 22.78
N PRO A 390 -15.09 -15.96 24.00
CA PRO A 390 -16.27 -15.98 24.85
C PRO A 390 -16.73 -14.56 25.24
N ASP A 391 -18.03 -14.35 25.44
CA ASP A 391 -18.59 -13.04 25.80
C ASP A 391 -17.96 -12.44 27.06
N VAL A 392 -17.64 -13.26 28.06
CA VAL A 392 -16.95 -12.80 29.28
C VAL A 392 -15.58 -12.26 28.95
N MET A 393 -14.80 -12.98 28.14
CA MET A 393 -13.48 -12.56 27.70
C MET A 393 -13.56 -11.24 26.91
N ARG A 394 -14.54 -11.12 26.00
CA ARG A 394 -14.77 -9.89 25.22
C ARG A 394 -15.09 -8.70 26.12
N ARG A 395 -16.00 -8.85 27.07
CA ARG A 395 -16.36 -7.77 28.01
C ARG A 395 -15.17 -7.31 28.84
N ASP A 396 -14.40 -8.24 29.40
CA ASP A 396 -13.22 -7.92 30.21
C ASP A 396 -12.14 -7.25 29.38
N PHE A 397 -11.88 -7.72 28.17
CA PHE A 397 -10.94 -7.12 27.21
C PHE A 397 -11.30 -5.68 26.90
N LEU A 398 -12.56 -5.43 26.52
CA LEU A 398 -13.03 -4.08 26.18
C LEU A 398 -12.97 -3.14 27.40
N ARG A 399 -13.30 -3.64 28.60
CA ARG A 399 -13.19 -2.86 29.86
C ARG A 399 -11.72 -2.46 30.11
N LEU A 400 -10.80 -3.40 30.02
CA LEU A 400 -9.38 -3.17 30.28
C LEU A 400 -8.77 -2.21 29.27
N TRP A 401 -9.07 -2.39 27.99
CA TRP A 401 -8.57 -1.47 26.96
C TRP A 401 -9.15 -0.06 27.11
N ASN A 402 -10.43 0.08 27.42
CA ASN A 402 -10.99 1.40 27.70
C ASN A 402 -10.29 2.07 28.88
N ALA A 403 -10.04 1.33 29.97
CA ALA A 403 -9.31 1.88 31.13
C ALA A 403 -7.86 2.25 30.80
N ALA A 404 -7.16 1.47 29.96
CA ALA A 404 -5.82 1.81 29.52
C ALA A 404 -5.82 3.07 28.62
N LEU A 405 -6.77 3.18 27.69
CA LEU A 405 -6.89 4.35 26.81
C LEU A 405 -7.32 5.62 27.57
N ASP A 406 -8.10 5.51 28.65
CA ASP A 406 -8.41 6.65 29.54
C ASP A 406 -7.12 7.26 30.12
N ARG A 407 -6.06 6.47 30.35
CA ARG A 407 -4.77 6.95 30.87
C ARG A 407 -3.94 7.71 29.83
N LEU A 408 -4.28 7.63 28.56
CA LEU A 408 -3.67 8.45 27.49
C LEU A 408 -4.23 9.87 27.47
N GLU A 409 -5.37 10.14 28.13
CA GLU A 409 -5.92 11.49 28.24
C GLU A 409 -4.94 12.41 28.97
N GLY A 410 -4.69 13.59 28.40
CA GLY A 410 -3.73 14.55 28.95
C GLY A 410 -2.25 14.25 28.71
N LYS A 411 -1.92 13.13 28.07
CA LYS A 411 -0.57 12.85 27.59
C LYS A 411 -0.25 13.68 26.34
N GLN A 412 1.00 13.62 25.88
CA GLN A 412 1.41 14.38 24.71
C GLN A 412 0.83 13.80 23.41
N TYR A 413 0.20 14.67 22.62
CA TYR A 413 -0.33 14.40 21.29
C TYR A 413 0.44 15.18 20.24
N GLY A 414 0.65 14.57 19.08
CA GLY A 414 1.32 15.15 17.92
C GLY A 414 0.95 14.40 16.65
N LEU A 415 1.70 14.66 15.58
CA LEU A 415 1.61 13.86 14.36
C LEU A 415 2.22 12.49 14.63
N VAL A 416 1.44 11.44 14.44
CA VAL A 416 1.85 10.02 14.52
C VAL A 416 1.89 9.48 13.11
N LEU A 417 3.06 9.02 12.66
CA LEU A 417 3.27 8.44 11.33
C LEU A 417 2.68 7.04 11.20
N ARG A 418 2.40 6.38 12.35
CA ARG A 418 1.73 5.08 12.50
C ARG A 418 2.59 3.88 12.08
N ASP A 419 3.19 3.93 10.90
CA ASP A 419 4.03 2.85 10.35
C ASP A 419 5.51 3.27 10.28
N TYR A 420 6.00 3.92 11.34
CA TYR A 420 7.38 4.33 11.49
C TYR A 420 8.25 3.17 11.98
N HIS A 421 8.78 2.36 11.07
CA HIS A 421 9.57 1.17 11.36
C HIS A 421 10.53 0.83 10.22
N SER A 422 11.47 -0.11 10.41
CA SER A 422 12.63 -0.33 9.55
C SER A 422 12.36 -0.42 8.04
N PRO A 423 11.32 -1.11 7.54
CA PRO A 423 11.07 -1.17 6.10
C PRO A 423 10.68 0.16 5.46
N ASN A 424 10.18 1.11 6.27
CA ASN A 424 9.70 2.42 5.81
C ASN A 424 10.73 3.54 6.04
N ILE A 425 11.95 3.17 6.44
CA ILE A 425 13.06 4.08 6.64
C ILE A 425 14.21 3.67 5.72
N VAL A 426 14.63 4.58 4.85
CA VAL A 426 15.81 4.41 3.98
C VAL A 426 17.00 5.09 4.65
N TRP A 427 18.11 4.37 4.82
CA TRP A 427 19.33 4.94 5.31
C TRP A 427 20.15 5.57 4.17
N ARG A 428 20.75 6.73 4.40
CA ARG A 428 21.47 7.50 3.38
C ARG A 428 22.80 7.96 3.95
N ASP A 429 23.82 7.10 3.83
CA ASP A 429 25.15 7.33 4.40
C ASP A 429 25.84 8.60 3.88
N GLU A 430 25.51 9.02 2.65
CA GLU A 430 26.05 10.23 2.02
C GLU A 430 25.47 11.55 2.57
N ARG A 431 24.50 11.46 3.48
CA ARG A 431 23.83 12.61 4.10
C ARG A 431 24.25 12.79 5.55
N GLU A 432 23.93 13.93 6.13
CA GLU A 432 24.23 14.28 7.52
C GLU A 432 22.96 14.58 8.31
N GLY A 433 23.02 14.45 9.64
CA GLY A 433 21.89 14.73 10.54
C GLY A 433 20.65 13.93 10.18
N HIS A 434 19.48 14.54 10.25
CA HIS A 434 18.21 13.89 9.94
C HIS A 434 18.02 13.59 8.44
N ASP A 435 18.78 14.25 7.55
CA ASP A 435 18.75 13.95 6.11
C ASP A 435 19.26 12.53 5.79
N ARG A 436 19.92 11.84 6.75
CA ARG A 436 20.28 10.43 6.63
C ARG A 436 19.08 9.49 6.63
N LEU A 437 17.93 9.96 7.09
CA LEU A 437 16.68 9.18 7.24
C LEU A 437 15.68 9.59 6.17
N GLY A 438 15.53 8.78 5.13
CA GLY A 438 14.46 8.92 4.14
C GLY A 438 13.20 8.20 4.61
N ILE A 439 12.10 8.92 4.79
CA ILE A 439 10.85 8.37 5.35
C ILE A 439 9.86 8.06 4.24
N LEU A 440 9.28 6.87 4.31
CA LEU A 440 8.30 6.32 3.37
C LEU A 440 7.01 5.93 4.10
N ASP A 441 5.95 5.68 3.34
CA ASP A 441 4.67 5.07 3.79
C ASP A 441 3.97 5.82 4.93
N PHE A 442 3.99 7.15 4.90
CA PHE A 442 3.47 8.05 5.94
C PHE A 442 2.02 8.50 5.72
N GLN A 443 1.34 8.10 4.67
CA GLN A 443 0.00 8.60 4.29
C GLN A 443 -1.13 8.20 5.25
N ASP A 444 -0.89 7.24 6.14
CA ASP A 444 -1.84 6.84 7.17
C ASP A 444 -1.58 7.55 8.53
N ALA A 445 -0.83 8.66 8.49
CA ALA A 445 -0.53 9.46 9.67
C ALA A 445 -1.79 10.12 10.28
N LEU A 446 -1.77 10.26 11.59
CA LEU A 446 -2.89 10.69 12.44
C LEU A 446 -2.42 11.71 13.47
N ILE A 447 -3.32 12.45 14.10
CA ILE A 447 -3.02 13.19 15.32
C ILE A 447 -3.33 12.29 16.51
N GLY A 448 -2.32 11.89 17.27
CA GLY A 448 -2.48 10.92 18.34
C GLY A 448 -1.38 10.95 19.40
N PRO A 449 -1.35 9.96 20.31
CA PRO A 449 -0.33 9.86 21.34
C PRO A 449 1.04 9.58 20.70
N VAL A 450 1.97 10.52 20.81
CA VAL A 450 3.30 10.48 20.16
C VAL A 450 4.13 9.25 20.51
N ALA A 451 3.90 8.66 21.66
CA ALA A 451 4.56 7.43 22.09
C ALA A 451 4.33 6.23 21.16
N TYR A 452 3.27 6.27 20.33
CA TYR A 452 2.96 5.21 19.38
C TYR A 452 4.07 4.99 18.33
N ASP A 453 4.63 6.06 17.77
CA ASP A 453 5.69 5.93 16.77
C ASP A 453 7.00 5.44 17.38
N VAL A 454 7.30 5.85 18.61
CA VAL A 454 8.48 5.33 19.34
C VAL A 454 8.30 3.83 19.60
N ALA A 455 7.08 3.38 19.97
CA ALA A 455 6.78 1.96 20.10
C ALA A 455 6.82 1.20 18.76
N SER A 456 6.40 1.86 17.67
CA SER A 456 6.48 1.29 16.32
C SER A 456 7.93 1.02 15.87
N LEU A 457 8.84 1.93 16.19
CA LEU A 457 10.26 1.82 15.90
C LEU A 457 10.92 0.80 16.83
N ALA A 458 10.81 1.00 18.14
CA ALA A 458 11.54 0.23 19.16
C ALA A 458 11.07 -1.23 19.28
N MET A 459 9.80 -1.52 18.89
CA MET A 459 9.22 -2.86 18.83
C MET A 459 8.80 -3.20 17.39
N ASP A 460 9.75 -3.11 16.44
CA ASP A 460 9.51 -3.36 15.02
C ASP A 460 8.96 -4.78 14.78
N ALA A 461 7.82 -4.86 14.11
CA ALA A 461 7.16 -6.13 13.83
C ALA A 461 7.89 -7.00 12.79
N ARG A 462 8.77 -6.42 11.97
CA ARG A 462 9.43 -7.07 10.83
C ARG A 462 10.81 -7.64 11.20
N VAL A 463 11.46 -7.08 12.21
CA VAL A 463 12.77 -7.49 12.70
C VAL A 463 12.74 -7.68 14.21
N THR A 464 13.58 -8.58 14.76
CA THR A 464 13.72 -8.70 16.21
C THR A 464 14.61 -7.59 16.72
N VAL A 465 14.04 -6.64 17.45
CA VAL A 465 14.80 -5.59 18.14
C VAL A 465 15.18 -6.12 19.53
N PRO A 466 16.47 -6.32 19.83
CA PRO A 466 16.94 -6.68 21.18
C PRO A 466 16.50 -5.62 22.21
N GLU A 467 16.33 -6.07 23.46
CA GLU A 467 15.86 -5.19 24.54
C GLU A 467 16.81 -4.01 24.77
N GLU A 468 18.12 -4.22 24.61
CA GLU A 468 19.12 -3.18 24.75
C GLU A 468 18.96 -2.08 23.68
N ILE A 469 18.61 -2.45 22.43
CA ILE A 469 18.35 -1.48 21.35
C ILE A 469 17.01 -0.79 21.58
N GLU A 470 15.98 -1.52 22.02
CA GLU A 470 14.70 -0.93 22.39
C GLU A 470 14.91 0.16 23.47
N GLN A 471 15.58 -0.18 24.57
CA GLN A 471 15.86 0.75 25.65
C GLN A 471 16.69 1.95 25.18
N ALA A 472 17.76 1.73 24.39
CA ALA A 472 18.57 2.80 23.82
C ALA A 472 17.76 3.72 22.90
N THR A 473 16.81 3.19 22.13
CA THR A 473 15.90 3.95 21.26
C THR A 473 15.00 4.86 22.08
N VAL A 474 14.38 4.32 23.12
CA VAL A 474 13.51 5.08 24.04
C VAL A 474 14.30 6.18 24.77
N GLU A 475 15.52 5.87 25.26
CA GLU A 475 16.37 6.83 25.94
C GLU A 475 16.87 7.96 25.00
N ALA A 476 17.18 7.62 23.72
CA ALA A 476 17.55 8.63 22.73
C ALA A 476 16.38 9.63 22.51
N TYR A 477 15.15 9.12 22.38
CA TYR A 477 13.95 9.96 22.28
C TYR A 477 13.77 10.84 23.51
N VAL A 478 13.76 10.26 24.72
CA VAL A 478 13.59 10.99 25.99
C VAL A 478 14.64 12.09 26.14
N THR A 479 15.92 11.75 25.89
CA THR A 479 17.03 12.69 25.96
C THR A 479 16.85 13.86 24.99
N ALA A 480 16.44 13.60 23.75
CA ALA A 480 16.18 14.62 22.74
C ALA A 480 15.02 15.54 23.18
N ARG A 481 13.93 14.97 23.69
CA ARG A 481 12.78 15.74 24.20
C ARG A 481 13.13 16.63 25.42
N GLN A 482 13.94 16.10 26.34
CA GLN A 482 14.42 16.86 27.51
C GLN A 482 15.35 18.03 27.10
N ARG A 483 16.15 17.86 26.04
CA ARG A 483 16.98 18.95 25.49
C ARG A 483 16.14 20.04 24.84
N ALA A 484 15.01 19.70 24.22
CA ALA A 484 14.11 20.65 23.60
C ALA A 484 13.28 21.49 24.60
N GLY A 485 13.09 21.00 25.82
CA GLY A 485 12.33 21.72 26.87
C GLY A 485 11.83 20.85 28.02
N SER A 486 10.80 21.32 28.70
CA SER A 486 10.14 20.52 29.75
C SER A 486 9.45 19.30 29.15
N PHE A 487 9.74 18.13 29.66
CA PHE A 487 9.21 16.87 29.19
C PHE A 487 8.75 16.00 30.37
N ASP A 488 7.50 15.53 30.31
CA ASP A 488 6.95 14.57 31.28
C ASP A 488 7.39 13.15 30.92
N GLU A 489 8.53 12.73 31.42
CA GLU A 489 9.10 11.42 31.14
C GLU A 489 8.26 10.28 31.68
N ASP A 490 7.76 10.39 32.93
CA ASP A 490 6.93 9.32 33.53
C ASP A 490 5.63 9.14 32.75
N GLY A 491 4.98 10.25 32.39
CA GLY A 491 3.79 10.22 31.56
C GLY A 491 4.06 9.66 30.16
N PHE A 492 5.21 9.93 29.58
CA PHE A 492 5.62 9.35 28.30
C PHE A 492 5.88 7.84 28.40
N ARG A 493 6.61 7.37 29.42
CA ARG A 493 6.90 5.94 29.60
C ARG A 493 5.62 5.12 29.83
N GLU A 494 4.65 5.67 30.55
CA GLU A 494 3.33 5.08 30.68
C GLU A 494 2.60 5.02 29.31
N ALA A 495 2.59 6.12 28.55
CA ALA A 495 1.97 6.16 27.24
C ALA A 495 2.68 5.19 26.25
N TYR A 496 4.01 5.07 26.34
CA TYR A 496 4.79 4.11 25.55
C TYR A 496 4.35 2.67 25.83
N ALA A 497 4.23 2.27 27.09
CA ALA A 497 3.79 0.92 27.43
C ALA A 497 2.36 0.64 26.92
N ILE A 498 1.43 1.61 27.07
CA ILE A 498 0.05 1.45 26.60
C ILE A 498 -0.01 1.35 25.06
N THR A 499 0.69 2.23 24.35
CA THR A 499 0.68 2.24 22.87
C THR A 499 1.44 1.05 22.30
N ALA A 500 2.52 0.60 22.93
CA ALA A 500 3.22 -0.63 22.58
C ALA A 500 2.32 -1.86 22.73
N ALA A 501 1.61 -1.98 23.86
CA ALA A 501 0.64 -3.05 24.07
C ALA A 501 -0.51 -2.99 23.06
N GLN A 502 -1.03 -1.80 22.76
CA GLN A 502 -2.08 -1.59 21.77
C GLN A 502 -1.64 -2.06 20.38
N ARG A 503 -0.47 -1.58 19.93
CA ARG A 503 0.08 -1.93 18.61
C ARG A 503 0.37 -3.43 18.50
N ASN A 504 0.97 -4.05 19.51
CA ASN A 504 1.28 -5.47 19.48
C ASN A 504 -0.01 -6.34 19.51
N SER A 505 -1.05 -5.94 20.24
CA SER A 505 -2.37 -6.61 20.19
C SER A 505 -2.99 -6.55 18.79
N LYS A 506 -2.97 -5.38 18.15
CA LYS A 506 -3.37 -5.19 16.75
C LYS A 506 -2.60 -6.14 15.82
N ILE A 507 -1.27 -6.19 15.93
CA ILE A 507 -0.40 -6.96 15.03
C ILE A 507 -0.63 -8.45 15.19
N LEU A 508 -0.83 -8.99 16.40
CA LEU A 508 -1.22 -10.39 16.61
C LEU A 508 -2.47 -10.74 15.80
N GLY A 509 -3.48 -9.87 15.83
CA GLY A 509 -4.70 -10.04 15.04
C GLY A 509 -4.47 -9.92 13.53
N ILE A 510 -3.72 -8.90 13.10
CA ILE A 510 -3.44 -8.65 11.67
C ILE A 510 -2.68 -9.82 11.03
N PHE A 511 -1.63 -10.35 11.66
CA PHE A 511 -0.82 -11.41 11.07
C PHE A 511 -1.62 -12.71 10.88
N VAL A 512 -2.50 -13.03 11.82
CA VAL A 512 -3.44 -14.14 11.65
C VAL A 512 -4.48 -13.86 10.56
N ARG A 513 -5.04 -12.65 10.51
CA ARG A 513 -5.97 -12.25 9.45
C ARG A 513 -5.36 -12.38 8.06
N LEU A 514 -4.11 -11.91 7.88
CA LEU A 514 -3.38 -12.02 6.62
C LEU A 514 -3.19 -13.48 6.19
N ASN A 515 -2.96 -14.40 7.13
CA ASN A 515 -2.89 -15.81 6.82
C ASN A 515 -4.27 -16.39 6.45
N VAL A 516 -5.27 -16.19 7.31
CA VAL A 516 -6.58 -16.86 7.17
C VAL A 516 -7.37 -16.30 6.00
N ARG A 517 -7.39 -14.97 5.82
CA ARG A 517 -8.18 -14.31 4.79
C ARG A 517 -7.43 -14.19 3.46
N ASP A 518 -6.13 -13.88 3.51
CA ASP A 518 -5.37 -13.47 2.32
C ASP A 518 -4.34 -14.53 1.89
N GLY A 519 -4.28 -15.70 2.59
CA GLY A 519 -3.36 -16.80 2.27
C GLY A 519 -1.87 -16.48 2.49
N LYS A 520 -1.54 -15.42 3.24
CA LYS A 520 -0.17 -14.93 3.46
C LYS A 520 0.44 -15.52 4.73
N SER A 521 0.82 -16.80 4.69
CA SER A 521 1.36 -17.54 5.85
C SER A 521 2.71 -17.02 6.36
N ASN A 522 3.48 -16.31 5.52
CA ASN A 522 4.80 -15.77 5.88
C ASN A 522 4.80 -14.84 7.11
N TYR A 523 3.65 -14.26 7.48
CA TYR A 523 3.54 -13.39 8.65
C TYR A 523 3.48 -14.16 9.98
N LEU A 524 3.06 -15.42 9.97
CA LEU A 524 2.93 -16.23 11.21
C LEU A 524 4.27 -16.44 11.91
N LYS A 525 5.38 -16.51 11.17
CA LYS A 525 6.74 -16.63 11.74
C LYS A 525 7.13 -15.49 12.69
N HIS A 526 6.42 -14.36 12.64
CA HIS A 526 6.69 -13.20 13.49
C HIS A 526 5.89 -13.22 14.81
N LEU A 527 4.88 -14.08 14.96
CA LEU A 527 4.05 -14.12 16.17
C LEU A 527 4.84 -14.34 17.48
N PRO A 528 5.88 -15.21 17.54
CA PRO A 528 6.68 -15.36 18.77
C PRO A 528 7.29 -14.05 19.24
N ARG A 529 7.86 -13.26 18.33
CA ARG A 529 8.43 -11.94 18.60
C ARG A 529 7.39 -10.96 19.14
N ILE A 530 6.20 -10.91 18.50
CA ILE A 530 5.15 -9.97 18.92
C ILE A 530 4.63 -10.34 20.33
N ARG A 531 4.56 -11.62 20.66
CA ARG A 531 4.22 -12.05 22.03
C ARG A 531 5.27 -11.62 23.05
N ASP A 532 6.55 -11.64 22.66
CA ASP A 532 7.65 -11.17 23.51
C ASP A 532 7.59 -9.66 23.73
N TYR A 533 7.40 -8.89 22.68
CA TYR A 533 7.15 -7.45 22.78
C TYR A 533 5.93 -7.13 23.66
N MET A 534 4.86 -7.91 23.53
CA MET A 534 3.68 -7.77 24.37
C MET A 534 3.99 -8.00 25.84
N ARG A 535 4.79 -9.04 26.20
CA ARG A 535 5.22 -9.28 27.59
C ARG A 535 6.01 -8.08 28.13
N ARG A 536 6.93 -7.53 27.36
CA ARG A 536 7.73 -6.34 27.74
C ARG A 536 6.83 -5.12 27.98
N ALA A 537 5.90 -4.84 27.09
CA ALA A 537 4.95 -3.73 27.26
C ALA A 537 4.06 -3.93 28.50
N LEU A 538 3.55 -5.14 28.73
CA LEU A 538 2.69 -5.47 29.87
C LEU A 538 3.44 -5.50 31.22
N ALA A 539 4.77 -5.46 31.23
CA ALA A 539 5.56 -5.38 32.46
C ALA A 539 5.37 -4.04 33.20
N HIS A 540 4.91 -2.98 32.49
CA HIS A 540 4.69 -1.68 33.11
C HIS A 540 3.53 -1.73 34.16
N PRO A 541 3.70 -1.13 35.36
CA PRO A 541 2.70 -1.18 36.43
C PRO A 541 1.30 -0.72 36.03
N ALA A 542 1.20 0.25 35.13
CA ALA A 542 -0.08 0.76 34.63
C ALA A 542 -0.92 -0.30 33.88
N LEU A 543 -0.33 -1.42 33.47
CA LEU A 543 -0.96 -2.49 32.71
C LEU A 543 -1.07 -3.81 33.48
N GLU A 544 -0.94 -3.80 34.81
CA GLU A 544 -0.96 -5.01 35.65
C GLU A 544 -2.23 -5.84 35.45
N GLU A 545 -3.43 -5.25 35.53
CA GLU A 545 -4.69 -5.98 35.29
C GLU A 545 -4.77 -6.56 33.87
N MET A 546 -4.21 -5.84 32.90
CA MET A 546 -4.16 -6.31 31.52
C MET A 546 -3.19 -7.47 31.35
N ARG A 547 -2.00 -7.43 31.97
CA ARG A 547 -1.05 -8.54 32.02
C ARG A 547 -1.71 -9.79 32.56
N ASP A 548 -2.39 -9.69 33.73
CA ASP A 548 -3.10 -10.80 34.35
C ASP A 548 -4.20 -11.37 33.45
N PHE A 549 -4.88 -10.51 32.66
CA PHE A 549 -5.86 -10.95 31.68
C PHE A 549 -5.22 -11.75 30.55
N TYR A 550 -4.12 -11.25 29.95
CA TYR A 550 -3.43 -11.95 28.87
C TYR A 550 -2.85 -13.29 29.31
N GLU A 551 -2.27 -13.35 30.51
CA GLU A 551 -1.70 -14.57 31.09
C GLU A 551 -2.80 -15.60 31.40
N ARG A 552 -3.87 -15.23 32.11
CA ARG A 552 -4.98 -16.14 32.45
C ARG A 552 -5.68 -16.73 31.23
N ASN A 553 -5.70 -16.03 30.12
CA ASN A 553 -6.30 -16.50 28.88
C ASN A 553 -5.29 -17.18 27.94
N GLY A 554 -4.03 -17.35 28.36
CA GLY A 554 -2.99 -18.01 27.58
C GLY A 554 -2.67 -17.33 26.25
N LEU A 555 -2.89 -16.00 26.14
CA LEU A 555 -2.76 -15.26 24.89
C LEU A 555 -1.32 -15.06 24.44
N LEU A 556 -0.36 -15.22 25.36
CA LEU A 556 1.07 -15.08 25.10
C LEU A 556 1.81 -16.41 25.06
N GLU A 557 1.09 -17.55 25.19
CA GLU A 557 1.69 -18.88 25.11
C GLU A 557 2.03 -19.28 23.68
N GLU A 558 3.09 -20.07 23.52
CA GLU A 558 3.39 -20.72 22.26
C GLU A 558 2.43 -21.90 22.08
N ARG A 559 1.49 -21.77 21.17
CA ARG A 559 0.67 -22.87 20.69
C ARG A 559 0.97 -23.09 19.22
N SER A 560 1.04 -24.36 18.80
CA SER A 560 1.16 -24.70 17.38
C SER A 560 -0.10 -24.20 16.65
N THR A 561 0.06 -23.21 15.80
CA THR A 561 -0.97 -22.70 14.89
C THR A 561 -1.07 -23.59 13.65
#